data_66af6ac5517a389eb13de669c84de3c0
#
_entry.id   66af6ac5517a389eb13de669c84de3c0
#
_cell.length_a   1.000
_cell.length_b   1.000
_cell.length_c   1.000
_cell.angle_alpha   90.00
_cell.angle_beta   90.00
_cell.angle_gamma   90.00
#
_symmetry.space_group_name_H-M   'P 1'
#
loop_
_entity.id
_entity.type
_entity.pdbx_description
1 polymer ?
#
loop_
_entity_poly.entity_id
_entity_poly.type
_entity_poly.pdbx_seq_one_letter_code
_entity_poly.pdbx_strand_id
1 'polypeptide(L)'
;MTKSRIDSAAAISVMDLFTIGIGPSSSHTVGPMRAALMFMDTLPTCPVRVQCELYGSLALTGRGHATDSAILLGLSGHSPENVDPDAIPAILQAIRDDGRIRAGSAHLDWVPFEEARDLVFRMGEFLEAHSNGMRFSAWLPGRDDPLVRDYYSIGGGAVLPGAIPADPDIPLGHNVVQPFPFSSGAELLAQGEATGLSIATLVLRNEGAWRAQGETEAFLDSVIDAMSASIERGLKEEGLLPGGLKVRRRAKAIHNKLRLQGASVGPAQIFEWVSLFALAVNEENAAGGRVVTAPTNGAAGVIPAVLHYYRRFVPGADRDGERRFLLTAAAIGFLYKK
;
A
#
# COMPACT_ATOMS: atom_id res chain seq x y z
N MET A 1 13.26 10.70 -43.27
CA MET A 1 13.84 10.06 -42.08
C MET A 1 12.86 10.26 -40.92
N THR A 2 11.94 9.34 -40.77
CA THR A 2 10.92 9.33 -39.74
C THR A 2 11.58 8.80 -38.44
N LYS A 3 11.78 9.67 -37.44
CA LYS A 3 12.13 9.26 -36.11
C LYS A 3 10.97 8.41 -35.60
N SER A 4 11.21 7.10 -35.43
CA SER A 4 10.31 6.25 -34.65
C SER A 4 10.28 6.81 -33.23
N ARG A 5 9.15 7.37 -32.81
CA ARG A 5 8.83 7.49 -31.40
C ARG A 5 8.82 6.07 -30.86
N ILE A 6 9.87 5.69 -30.17
CA ILE A 6 9.82 4.59 -29.23
C ILE A 6 8.94 5.15 -28.11
N ASP A 7 7.67 4.77 -28.09
CA ASP A 7 6.80 4.92 -26.94
C ASP A 7 7.44 4.07 -25.83
N SER A 8 8.34 4.66 -25.06
CA SER A 8 8.84 4.06 -23.84
C SER A 8 7.71 4.13 -22.83
N ALA A 9 6.87 3.10 -22.81
CA ALA A 9 5.99 2.90 -21.68
C ALA A 9 6.87 2.99 -20.41
N ALA A 10 6.48 3.87 -19.50
CA ALA A 10 7.30 4.11 -18.31
C ALA A 10 7.57 2.81 -17.56
N ALA A 11 8.84 2.61 -17.23
CA ALA A 11 9.28 1.40 -16.55
C ALA A 11 8.73 1.38 -15.10
N ILE A 12 8.09 0.28 -14.70
CA ILE A 12 7.53 0.06 -13.37
C ILE A 12 8.44 -0.93 -12.63
N SER A 13 8.79 -0.62 -11.39
CA SER A 13 9.58 -1.47 -10.51
C SER A 13 8.68 -2.37 -9.65
N VAL A 14 9.24 -3.48 -9.14
CA VAL A 14 8.56 -4.31 -8.13
C VAL A 14 8.22 -3.52 -6.86
N MET A 15 8.98 -2.47 -6.54
CA MET A 15 8.70 -1.58 -5.41
C MET A 15 7.48 -0.68 -5.64
N ASP A 16 7.14 -0.40 -6.90
CA ASP A 16 5.93 0.36 -7.25
C ASP A 16 4.67 -0.53 -7.22
N LEU A 17 4.86 -1.86 -7.34
CA LEU A 17 3.76 -2.83 -7.35
C LEU A 17 3.43 -3.34 -5.95
N PHE A 18 4.45 -3.79 -5.20
CA PHE A 18 4.29 -4.32 -3.86
C PHE A 18 4.50 -3.22 -2.84
N THR A 19 3.46 -2.85 -2.12
CA THR A 19 3.53 -1.81 -1.09
C THR A 19 3.14 -2.39 0.26
N ILE A 20 4.08 -2.43 1.19
CA ILE A 20 3.77 -2.76 2.58
C ILE A 20 3.03 -1.56 3.18
N GLY A 21 1.91 -1.82 3.84
CA GLY A 21 1.10 -0.77 4.46
C GLY A 21 0.06 -1.34 5.41
N ILE A 22 -0.97 -0.57 5.65
CA ILE A 22 -2.10 -0.94 6.51
C ILE A 22 -3.41 -0.92 5.74
N GLY A 23 -4.38 -1.74 6.18
CA GLY A 23 -5.73 -1.71 5.66
C GLY A 23 -6.52 -0.47 6.12
N PRO A 24 -7.73 -0.31 5.60
CA PRO A 24 -8.38 -1.22 4.65
C PRO A 24 -8.13 -0.88 3.16
N SER A 25 -7.54 0.28 2.82
CA SER A 25 -7.48 0.76 1.43
C SER A 25 -6.14 1.38 1.08
N SER A 26 -5.59 1.05 -0.10
CA SER A 26 -4.36 1.69 -0.59
C SER A 26 -4.57 3.16 -0.95
N SER A 27 -5.70 3.51 -1.59
CA SER A 27 -5.97 4.88 -2.04
C SER A 27 -6.64 5.75 -0.97
N HIS A 28 -7.38 5.17 -0.02
CA HIS A 28 -8.13 5.91 1.00
C HIS A 28 -7.52 5.83 2.41
N THR A 29 -6.51 4.98 2.62
CA THR A 29 -5.80 4.86 3.91
C THR A 29 -4.32 5.11 3.72
N VAL A 30 -3.62 4.25 2.95
CA VAL A 30 -2.15 4.33 2.77
C VAL A 30 -1.73 5.65 2.12
N GLY A 31 -2.38 6.02 1.00
CA GLY A 31 -2.09 7.27 0.30
C GLY A 31 -2.31 8.51 1.17
N PRO A 32 -3.46 8.71 1.79
CA PRO A 32 -3.71 9.80 2.71
C PRO A 32 -2.73 9.88 3.89
N MET A 33 -2.38 8.74 4.49
CA MET A 33 -1.40 8.71 5.58
C MET A 33 -0.01 9.17 5.11
N ARG A 34 0.44 8.70 3.95
CA ARG A 34 1.70 9.16 3.33
C ARG A 34 1.68 10.63 2.97
N ALA A 35 0.56 11.11 2.39
CA ALA A 35 0.41 12.52 2.02
C ALA A 35 0.53 13.44 3.25
N ALA A 36 -0.13 13.07 4.34
CA ALA A 36 -0.08 13.81 5.59
C ALA A 36 1.35 13.85 6.18
N LEU A 37 2.05 12.72 6.20
CA LEU A 37 3.44 12.63 6.63
C LEU A 37 4.36 13.46 5.73
N MET A 38 4.25 13.30 4.40
CA MET A 38 5.04 14.08 3.42
C MET A 38 4.83 15.57 3.60
N PHE A 39 3.59 16.02 3.83
CA PHE A 39 3.32 17.44 4.08
C PHE A 39 4.07 17.94 5.32
N MET A 40 3.96 17.21 6.45
CA MET A 40 4.63 17.60 7.70
C MET A 40 6.15 17.64 7.56
N ASP A 41 6.73 16.68 6.84
CA ASP A 41 8.18 16.60 6.62
C ASP A 41 8.71 17.72 5.69
N THR A 42 7.84 18.39 4.91
CA THR A 42 8.22 19.55 4.09
C THR A 42 8.20 20.88 4.84
N LEU A 43 7.70 20.92 6.07
CA LEU A 43 7.59 22.15 6.84
C LEU A 43 8.96 22.58 7.37
N PRO A 44 9.34 23.86 7.22
CA PRO A 44 10.65 24.35 7.67
C PRO A 44 10.75 24.46 9.21
N THR A 45 9.62 24.58 9.89
CA THR A 45 9.51 24.69 11.35
C THR A 45 8.22 24.05 11.82
N CYS A 46 8.13 23.75 13.13
CA CYS A 46 6.89 23.27 13.73
C CYS A 46 5.76 24.29 13.51
N PRO A 47 4.60 23.89 12.96
CA PRO A 47 3.48 24.78 12.75
C PRO A 47 2.75 25.05 14.07
N VAL A 48 2.09 26.21 14.17
CA VAL A 48 1.21 26.55 15.31
C VAL A 48 -0.22 25.97 15.14
N ARG A 49 -0.59 25.65 13.89
CA ARG A 49 -1.84 24.99 13.51
C ARG A 49 -1.70 24.26 12.19
N VAL A 50 -2.38 23.14 12.04
CA VAL A 50 -2.50 22.38 10.78
C VAL A 50 -3.97 22.10 10.50
N GLN A 51 -4.36 22.12 9.22
CA GLN A 51 -5.67 21.72 8.75
C GLN A 51 -5.53 20.81 7.53
N CYS A 52 -6.40 19.82 7.42
CA CYS A 52 -6.53 18.95 6.25
C CYS A 52 -7.96 19.04 5.71
N GLU A 53 -8.08 19.27 4.42
CA GLU A 53 -9.35 19.24 3.69
C GLU A 53 -9.33 18.07 2.70
N LEU A 54 -10.34 17.21 2.78
CA LEU A 54 -10.52 16.04 1.92
C LEU A 54 -11.56 16.36 0.84
N TYR A 55 -11.26 15.97 -0.41
CA TYR A 55 -12.07 16.27 -1.59
C TYR A 55 -12.47 15.00 -2.33
N GLY A 56 -13.52 15.11 -3.14
CA GLY A 56 -13.99 14.07 -4.04
C GLY A 56 -14.27 12.74 -3.34
N SER A 57 -13.69 11.66 -3.82
CA SER A 57 -13.93 10.32 -3.25
C SER A 57 -13.45 10.18 -1.80
N LEU A 58 -12.37 10.86 -1.42
CA LEU A 58 -11.89 10.86 -0.03
C LEU A 58 -12.89 11.52 0.92
N ALA A 59 -13.58 12.58 0.50
CA ALA A 59 -14.62 13.19 1.29
C ALA A 59 -15.84 12.27 1.40
N LEU A 60 -16.28 11.69 0.28
CA LEU A 60 -17.52 10.92 0.19
C LEU A 60 -17.45 9.56 0.90
N THR A 61 -16.32 8.87 0.84
CA THR A 61 -16.17 7.49 1.32
C THR A 61 -15.10 7.31 2.39
N GLY A 62 -14.34 8.37 2.71
CA GLY A 62 -13.14 8.29 3.53
C GLY A 62 -13.36 7.75 4.94
N ARG A 63 -14.45 8.12 5.61
CA ARG A 63 -14.77 7.60 6.95
C ARG A 63 -14.94 6.08 6.97
N GLY A 64 -15.52 5.50 5.90
CA GLY A 64 -15.66 4.05 5.74
C GLY A 64 -14.34 3.33 5.46
N HIS A 65 -13.32 4.07 5.07
CA HIS A 65 -11.97 3.56 4.74
C HIS A 65 -10.90 4.06 5.72
N ALA A 66 -11.30 4.55 6.89
CA ALA A 66 -10.39 5.07 7.93
C ALA A 66 -9.44 6.19 7.42
N THR A 67 -9.88 7.02 6.46
CA THR A 67 -9.09 8.14 5.95
C THR A 67 -8.82 9.18 7.03
N ASP A 68 -9.81 9.45 7.89
CA ASP A 68 -9.67 10.28 9.07
C ASP A 68 -8.52 9.82 9.98
N SER A 69 -8.56 8.57 10.37
CA SER A 69 -7.51 7.95 11.18
C SER A 69 -6.14 7.97 10.49
N ALA A 70 -6.10 7.71 9.19
CA ALA A 70 -4.87 7.74 8.39
C ALA A 70 -4.23 9.14 8.38
N ILE A 71 -5.03 10.20 8.20
CA ILE A 71 -4.56 11.59 8.27
C ILE A 71 -3.98 11.91 9.65
N LEU A 72 -4.67 11.56 10.73
CA LEU A 72 -4.19 11.79 12.10
C LEU A 72 -2.84 11.11 12.35
N LEU A 73 -2.70 9.85 11.93
CA LEU A 73 -1.46 9.09 12.06
C LEU A 73 -0.33 9.72 11.24
N GLY A 74 -0.59 10.08 9.98
CA GLY A 74 0.42 10.69 9.10
C GLY A 74 0.88 12.05 9.60
N LEU A 75 -0.04 12.93 10.02
CA LEU A 75 0.29 14.23 10.65
C LEU A 75 1.11 14.05 11.94
N SER A 76 0.92 12.92 12.63
CA SER A 76 1.66 12.57 13.86
C SER A 76 2.99 11.86 13.62
N GLY A 77 3.48 11.79 12.37
CA GLY A 77 4.80 11.24 12.04
C GLY A 77 4.82 9.73 11.83
N HIS A 78 3.67 9.07 11.75
CA HIS A 78 3.62 7.65 11.45
C HIS A 78 3.53 7.39 9.95
N SER A 79 4.25 6.36 9.47
CA SER A 79 4.11 5.86 8.10
C SER A 79 3.32 4.55 8.07
N PRO A 80 2.66 4.23 6.94
CA PRO A 80 1.95 2.95 6.79
C PRO A 80 2.86 1.72 6.96
N GLU A 81 4.14 1.86 6.65
CA GLU A 81 5.14 0.80 6.74
C GLU A 81 5.58 0.52 8.19
N ASN A 82 5.61 1.57 9.03
CA ASN A 82 6.25 1.52 10.35
C ASN A 82 5.25 1.51 11.51
N VAL A 83 4.03 2.05 11.32
CA VAL A 83 3.05 2.09 12.41
C VAL A 83 2.72 0.69 12.90
N ASP A 84 2.72 0.49 14.21
CA ASP A 84 2.24 -0.75 14.80
C ASP A 84 0.70 -0.77 14.75
N PRO A 85 0.06 -1.70 14.01
CA PRO A 85 -1.39 -1.77 13.94
C PRO A 85 -2.08 -1.94 15.29
N ASP A 86 -1.43 -2.59 16.25
CA ASP A 86 -1.98 -2.81 17.60
C ASP A 86 -1.94 -1.53 18.45
N ALA A 87 -1.01 -0.61 18.15
CA ALA A 87 -0.91 0.69 18.82
C ALA A 87 -1.88 1.74 18.24
N ILE A 88 -2.38 1.57 17.01
CA ILE A 88 -3.23 2.56 16.33
C ILE A 88 -4.41 3.03 17.20
N PRO A 89 -5.23 2.15 17.81
CA PRO A 89 -6.37 2.60 18.61
C PRO A 89 -5.96 3.52 19.76
N ALA A 90 -4.87 3.18 20.47
CA ALA A 90 -4.38 3.98 21.58
C ALA A 90 -3.82 5.34 21.12
N ILE A 91 -3.10 5.37 19.99
CA ILE A 91 -2.58 6.62 19.41
C ILE A 91 -3.73 7.56 19.03
N LEU A 92 -4.74 7.05 18.30
CA LEU A 92 -5.90 7.85 17.89
C LEU A 92 -6.72 8.35 19.08
N GLN A 93 -6.87 7.50 20.10
CA GLN A 93 -7.58 7.92 21.33
C GLN A 93 -6.82 9.04 22.05
N ALA A 94 -5.51 8.92 22.19
CA ALA A 94 -4.69 9.98 22.80
C ALA A 94 -4.76 11.31 22.03
N ILE A 95 -4.74 11.29 20.70
CA ILE A 95 -4.88 12.48 19.86
C ILE A 95 -6.23 13.16 20.13
N ARG A 96 -7.32 12.38 20.21
CA ARG A 96 -8.69 12.89 20.42
C ARG A 96 -8.89 13.43 21.83
N ASP A 97 -8.36 12.74 22.83
CA ASP A 97 -8.51 13.15 24.23
C ASP A 97 -7.67 14.40 24.55
N ASP A 98 -6.45 14.47 24.02
CA ASP A 98 -5.53 15.59 24.25
C ASP A 98 -5.80 16.79 23.34
N GLY A 99 -6.54 16.64 22.24
CA GLY A 99 -6.81 17.68 21.26
C GLY A 99 -5.55 18.20 20.57
N ARG A 100 -4.57 17.34 20.35
CA ARG A 100 -3.27 17.69 19.76
C ARG A 100 -2.61 16.49 19.04
N ILE A 101 -1.80 16.81 18.03
CA ILE A 101 -0.97 15.87 17.31
C ILE A 101 0.51 16.14 17.60
N ARG A 102 1.34 15.12 17.45
CA ARG A 102 2.79 15.31 17.42
C ARG A 102 3.18 15.76 16.00
N ALA A 103 3.97 16.80 15.86
CA ALA A 103 4.23 17.42 14.56
C ALA A 103 5.19 16.61 13.68
N GLY A 104 4.68 15.64 12.92
CA GLY A 104 5.45 14.87 11.94
C GLY A 104 6.60 14.04 12.52
N SER A 105 7.50 13.59 11.67
CA SER A 105 8.73 12.87 12.07
C SER A 105 9.89 13.79 12.39
N ALA A 106 9.94 14.99 11.79
CA ALA A 106 11.04 15.95 11.91
C ALA A 106 10.91 16.86 13.14
N HIS A 107 9.69 17.12 13.61
CA HIS A 107 9.42 18.02 14.72
C HIS A 107 8.82 17.25 15.89
N LEU A 108 9.42 17.35 17.07
CA LEU A 108 8.98 16.60 18.26
C LEU A 108 7.95 17.37 19.10
N ASP A 109 7.53 18.54 18.66
CA ASP A 109 6.61 19.41 19.37
C ASP A 109 5.15 19.00 19.17
N TRP A 110 4.28 19.46 20.06
CA TRP A 110 2.84 19.24 20.01
C TRP A 110 2.15 20.41 19.32
N VAL A 111 1.21 20.10 18.42
CA VAL A 111 0.39 21.05 17.70
C VAL A 111 -1.07 20.84 18.07
N PRO A 112 -1.82 21.88 18.49
CA PRO A 112 -3.26 21.77 18.70
C PRO A 112 -3.96 21.27 17.44
N PHE A 113 -4.79 20.26 17.58
CA PHE A 113 -5.56 19.67 16.48
C PHE A 113 -6.91 19.21 16.99
N GLU A 114 -7.96 19.82 16.48
CA GLU A 114 -9.33 19.47 16.81
C GLU A 114 -9.99 18.86 15.56
N GLU A 115 -10.24 17.55 15.59
CA GLU A 115 -10.69 16.78 14.41
C GLU A 115 -11.92 17.41 13.75
N ALA A 116 -12.87 17.90 14.53
CA ALA A 116 -14.10 18.53 14.01
C ALA A 116 -13.84 19.84 13.24
N ARG A 117 -12.77 20.56 13.57
CA ARG A 117 -12.41 21.85 12.95
C ARG A 117 -11.31 21.71 11.90
N ASP A 118 -10.34 20.85 12.18
CA ASP A 118 -9.08 20.80 11.42
C ASP A 118 -9.03 19.65 10.41
N LEU A 119 -9.99 18.72 10.44
CA LEU A 119 -10.19 17.70 9.41
C LEU A 119 -11.54 17.89 8.71
N VAL A 120 -11.51 18.55 7.56
CA VAL A 120 -12.72 18.98 6.84
C VAL A 120 -13.02 18.06 5.67
N PHE A 121 -14.24 17.56 5.60
CA PHE A 121 -14.73 16.77 4.47
C PHE A 121 -15.51 17.69 3.52
N ARG A 122 -14.93 18.07 2.38
CA ARG A 122 -15.50 18.90 1.33
C ARG A 122 -16.42 18.08 0.43
N MET A 123 -17.61 17.76 0.95
CA MET A 123 -18.59 16.95 0.24
C MET A 123 -19.04 17.61 -1.06
N GLY A 124 -18.90 16.88 -2.19
CA GLY A 124 -19.31 17.39 -3.51
C GLY A 124 -18.32 18.35 -4.18
N GLU A 125 -17.21 18.70 -3.51
CA GLU A 125 -16.14 19.49 -4.09
C GLU A 125 -15.00 18.58 -4.58
N PHE A 126 -14.31 19.00 -5.65
CA PHE A 126 -13.23 18.26 -6.27
C PHE A 126 -12.04 19.18 -6.52
N LEU A 127 -10.83 18.67 -6.34
CA LEU A 127 -9.61 19.29 -6.88
C LEU A 127 -9.42 18.85 -8.33
N GLU A 128 -8.86 19.72 -9.18
CA GLU A 128 -8.85 19.53 -10.63
C GLU A 128 -8.10 18.28 -11.10
N ALA A 129 -7.03 17.89 -10.39
CA ALA A 129 -6.10 16.92 -10.91
C ALA A 129 -6.51 15.45 -10.70
N HIS A 130 -7.21 15.12 -9.60
CA HIS A 130 -7.64 13.75 -9.32
C HIS A 130 -8.78 13.71 -8.29
N SER A 131 -9.65 12.68 -8.37
CA SER A 131 -10.80 12.50 -7.47
C SER A 131 -10.43 12.24 -6.01
N ASN A 132 -9.22 11.81 -5.70
CA ASN A 132 -8.72 11.59 -4.34
C ASN A 132 -7.80 12.74 -3.93
N GLY A 133 -8.35 13.95 -3.87
CA GLY A 133 -7.60 15.16 -3.52
C GLY A 133 -7.59 15.44 -2.01
N MET A 134 -6.47 15.98 -1.56
CA MET A 134 -6.25 16.46 -0.19
C MET A 134 -5.55 17.81 -0.24
N ARG A 135 -6.01 18.77 0.56
CA ARG A 135 -5.34 20.06 0.78
C ARG A 135 -4.91 20.16 2.22
N PHE A 136 -3.63 20.40 2.41
CA PHE A 136 -3.07 20.67 3.73
C PHE A 136 -2.68 22.14 3.85
N SER A 137 -3.01 22.73 5.00
CA SER A 137 -2.67 24.11 5.35
C SER A 137 -1.93 24.12 6.68
N ALA A 138 -0.77 24.77 6.76
CA ALA A 138 0.01 24.95 7.98
C ALA A 138 0.27 26.42 8.26
N TRP A 139 -0.11 26.88 9.44
CA TRP A 139 0.23 28.20 9.95
C TRP A 139 1.57 28.12 10.68
N LEU A 140 2.55 28.85 10.18
CA LEU A 140 3.91 28.86 10.72
C LEU A 140 4.12 30.08 11.64
N PRO A 141 4.99 29.97 12.66
CA PRO A 141 5.31 31.11 13.51
C PRO A 141 5.80 32.31 12.68
N GLY A 142 5.26 33.50 12.96
CA GLY A 142 5.65 34.76 12.30
C GLY A 142 5.16 34.93 10.85
N ARG A 143 4.20 34.12 10.40
CA ARG A 143 3.53 34.28 9.10
C ARG A 143 2.03 34.42 9.28
N ASP A 144 1.44 35.40 8.60
CA ASP A 144 -0.01 35.62 8.62
C ASP A 144 -0.75 34.61 7.73
N ASP A 145 -0.18 34.31 6.57
CA ASP A 145 -0.76 33.37 5.60
C ASP A 145 -0.26 31.92 5.81
N PRO A 146 -1.16 30.92 5.72
CA PRO A 146 -0.78 29.53 5.80
C PRO A 146 0.05 29.09 4.58
N LEU A 147 0.96 28.14 4.80
CA LEU A 147 1.55 27.35 3.73
C LEU A 147 0.51 26.31 3.30
N VAL A 148 0.09 26.36 2.02
CA VAL A 148 -0.94 25.46 1.47
C VAL A 148 -0.31 24.56 0.42
N ARG A 149 -0.63 23.24 0.46
CA ARG A 149 -0.21 22.25 -0.52
C ARG A 149 -1.30 21.25 -0.78
N ASP A 150 -1.47 20.91 -2.07
CA ASP A 150 -2.38 19.86 -2.51
C ASP A 150 -1.61 18.56 -2.72
N TYR A 151 -2.27 17.43 -2.44
CA TYR A 151 -1.77 16.09 -2.66
C TYR A 151 -2.88 15.21 -3.24
N TYR A 152 -2.49 14.21 -4.03
CA TYR A 152 -3.42 13.29 -4.68
C TYR A 152 -3.00 11.85 -4.45
N SER A 153 -3.93 11.04 -3.95
CA SER A 153 -3.73 9.60 -3.80
C SER A 153 -4.16 8.87 -5.07
N ILE A 154 -3.20 8.40 -5.86
CA ILE A 154 -3.43 7.83 -7.19
C ILE A 154 -3.56 6.31 -7.23
N GLY A 155 -3.67 5.66 -6.07
CA GLY A 155 -3.78 4.21 -5.93
C GLY A 155 -2.44 3.51 -5.67
N GLY A 156 -2.50 2.24 -5.22
CA GLY A 156 -1.31 1.49 -4.80
C GLY A 156 -0.53 2.10 -3.62
N GLY A 157 -1.10 3.09 -2.93
CA GLY A 157 -0.42 3.88 -1.90
C GLY A 157 0.49 4.99 -2.44
N ALA A 158 0.50 5.23 -3.75
CA ALA A 158 1.27 6.31 -4.36
C ALA A 158 0.58 7.66 -4.14
N VAL A 159 1.40 8.71 -3.94
CA VAL A 159 0.97 10.09 -3.69
C VAL A 159 1.70 11.02 -4.63
N LEU A 160 0.97 11.91 -5.27
CA LEU A 160 1.51 13.00 -6.08
C LEU A 160 1.33 14.33 -5.33
N PRO A 161 2.42 15.09 -5.10
CA PRO A 161 2.36 16.44 -4.54
C PRO A 161 2.09 17.48 -5.63
N GLY A 162 1.31 18.52 -5.31
CA GLY A 162 1.11 19.70 -6.14
C GLY A 162 0.11 19.55 -7.27
N ALA A 163 0.05 20.57 -8.14
CA ALA A 163 -0.73 20.49 -9.37
C ALA A 163 -0.11 19.42 -10.26
N ILE A 164 -0.85 18.35 -10.53
CA ILE A 164 -0.49 17.40 -11.58
C ILE A 164 -0.57 18.21 -12.87
N PRO A 165 0.46 18.23 -13.75
CA PRO A 165 0.27 18.71 -15.11
C PRO A 165 -0.94 17.98 -15.69
N ALA A 166 -1.80 18.70 -16.42
CA ALA A 166 -3.04 18.15 -16.98
C ALA A 166 -2.80 17.11 -18.11
N ASP A 167 -1.68 16.40 -18.04
CA ASP A 167 -1.33 15.31 -18.92
C ASP A 167 -1.75 14.00 -18.25
N PRO A 168 -2.85 13.35 -18.69
CA PRO A 168 -3.27 12.06 -18.20
C PRO A 168 -2.22 10.96 -18.44
N ASP A 169 -1.21 11.25 -19.26
CA ASP A 169 -0.10 10.37 -19.62
C ASP A 169 1.15 10.60 -18.77
N ILE A 170 1.06 11.16 -17.55
CA ILE A 170 2.18 11.05 -16.60
C ILE A 170 2.33 9.58 -16.24
N PRO A 171 3.33 8.90 -16.81
CA PRO A 171 3.49 7.48 -16.55
C PRO A 171 3.79 7.28 -15.05
N LEU A 172 3.03 6.40 -14.42
CA LEU A 172 3.42 5.78 -13.15
C LEU A 172 4.70 4.97 -13.38
N GLY A 173 5.84 5.62 -13.51
CA GLY A 173 7.06 4.90 -13.79
C GLY A 173 8.25 5.84 -13.95
N HIS A 174 9.41 5.24 -14.00
CA HIS A 174 10.68 5.94 -14.02
C HIS A 174 11.24 5.99 -15.45
N ASN A 175 11.87 7.11 -15.84
CA ASN A 175 12.61 7.23 -17.10
C ASN A 175 13.94 6.45 -17.01
N VAL A 176 13.85 5.12 -16.94
CA VAL A 176 15.00 4.21 -16.90
C VAL A 176 14.98 3.27 -18.09
N VAL A 177 16.13 3.01 -18.66
CA VAL A 177 16.27 2.04 -19.74
C VAL A 177 16.44 0.65 -19.15
N GLN A 178 15.41 -0.18 -19.28
CA GLN A 178 15.47 -1.57 -18.86
C GLN A 178 16.17 -2.44 -19.92
N PRO A 179 16.96 -3.44 -19.52
CA PRO A 179 17.61 -4.35 -20.47
C PRO A 179 16.60 -5.23 -21.24
N PHE A 180 15.46 -5.54 -20.65
CA PHE A 180 14.40 -6.38 -21.24
C PHE A 180 13.02 -5.71 -21.10
N PRO A 181 12.77 -4.56 -21.77
CA PRO A 181 11.49 -3.86 -21.65
C PRO A 181 10.38 -4.66 -22.34
N PHE A 182 9.19 -4.67 -21.75
CA PHE A 182 8.01 -5.30 -22.32
C PHE A 182 6.75 -4.48 -22.02
N SER A 183 5.82 -4.47 -22.97
CA SER A 183 4.52 -3.80 -22.85
C SER A 183 3.36 -4.79 -23.01
N SER A 184 3.64 -6.01 -23.41
CA SER A 184 2.65 -7.07 -23.60
C SER A 184 3.18 -8.43 -23.13
N GLY A 185 2.26 -9.37 -22.87
CA GLY A 185 2.60 -10.75 -22.57
C GLY A 185 3.34 -11.43 -23.73
N ALA A 186 3.01 -11.09 -24.99
CA ALA A 186 3.68 -11.62 -26.17
C ALA A 186 5.15 -11.18 -26.22
N GLU A 187 5.45 -9.92 -25.96
CA GLU A 187 6.83 -9.42 -25.89
C GLU A 187 7.62 -10.09 -24.75
N LEU A 188 7.01 -10.24 -23.58
CA LEU A 188 7.64 -10.90 -22.43
C LEU A 188 8.01 -12.36 -22.75
N LEU A 189 7.11 -13.10 -23.38
CA LEU A 189 7.36 -14.49 -23.81
C LEU A 189 8.42 -14.56 -24.90
N ALA A 190 8.37 -13.71 -25.90
CA ALA A 190 9.38 -13.65 -26.97
C ALA A 190 10.79 -13.37 -26.43
N GLN A 191 10.92 -12.51 -25.43
CA GLN A 191 12.21 -12.26 -24.76
C GLN A 191 12.70 -13.48 -23.98
N GLY A 192 11.80 -14.20 -23.30
CA GLY A 192 12.13 -15.47 -22.64
C GLY A 192 12.65 -16.51 -23.61
N GLU A 193 11.99 -16.68 -24.76
CA GLU A 193 12.40 -17.60 -25.83
C GLU A 193 13.76 -17.21 -26.44
N ALA A 194 13.93 -15.92 -26.75
CA ALA A 194 15.16 -15.42 -27.37
C ALA A 194 16.40 -15.52 -26.47
N THR A 195 16.21 -15.41 -25.15
CA THR A 195 17.31 -15.37 -24.17
C THR A 195 17.51 -16.67 -23.39
N GLY A 196 16.53 -17.57 -23.41
CA GLY A 196 16.48 -18.75 -22.54
C GLY A 196 16.27 -18.42 -21.05
N LEU A 197 15.89 -17.18 -20.71
CA LEU A 197 15.71 -16.74 -19.34
C LEU A 197 14.24 -16.94 -18.88
N SER A 198 14.09 -17.26 -17.59
CA SER A 198 12.75 -17.26 -16.99
C SER A 198 12.19 -15.85 -16.83
N ILE A 199 10.85 -15.71 -16.79
CA ILE A 199 10.16 -14.42 -16.53
C ILE A 199 10.71 -13.76 -15.26
N ALA A 200 10.88 -14.52 -14.18
CA ALA A 200 11.45 -13.97 -12.94
C ALA A 200 12.87 -13.40 -13.14
N THR A 201 13.70 -14.07 -13.94
CA THR A 201 15.05 -13.60 -14.22
C THR A 201 15.05 -12.34 -15.10
N LEU A 202 14.16 -12.26 -16.09
CA LEU A 202 13.99 -11.04 -16.91
C LEU A 202 13.62 -9.84 -16.04
N VAL A 203 12.63 -10.01 -15.14
CA VAL A 203 12.22 -8.95 -14.21
C VAL A 203 13.36 -8.57 -13.28
N LEU A 204 14.06 -9.54 -12.67
CA LEU A 204 15.18 -9.26 -11.77
C LEU A 204 16.30 -8.47 -12.47
N ARG A 205 16.59 -8.79 -13.74
CA ARG A 205 17.58 -8.03 -14.53
C ARG A 205 17.09 -6.63 -14.87
N ASN A 206 15.79 -6.45 -15.11
CA ASN A 206 15.19 -5.13 -15.30
C ASN A 206 15.30 -4.26 -14.04
N GLU A 207 15.13 -4.84 -12.85
CA GLU A 207 15.33 -4.13 -11.58
C GLU A 207 16.73 -3.57 -11.42
N GLY A 208 17.73 -4.20 -12.07
CA GLY A 208 19.11 -3.70 -12.13
C GLY A 208 19.26 -2.30 -12.76
N ALA A 209 18.25 -1.79 -13.47
CA ALA A 209 18.22 -0.42 -13.99
C ALA A 209 18.04 0.64 -12.88
N TRP A 210 17.52 0.28 -11.71
CA TRP A 210 17.29 1.19 -10.58
C TRP A 210 18.27 0.96 -9.43
N ARG A 211 18.63 -0.30 -9.15
CA ARG A 211 19.35 -0.66 -7.93
C ARG A 211 20.15 -1.96 -8.06
N ALA A 212 21.05 -2.22 -7.10
CA ALA A 212 21.77 -3.46 -7.03
C ALA A 212 20.81 -4.65 -6.75
N GLN A 213 21.15 -5.84 -7.29
CA GLN A 213 20.32 -7.05 -7.15
C GLN A 213 20.01 -7.37 -5.66
N GLY A 214 21.02 -7.26 -4.78
CA GLY A 214 20.83 -7.54 -3.36
C GLY A 214 19.81 -6.61 -2.67
N GLU A 215 19.65 -5.37 -3.13
CA GLU A 215 18.62 -4.46 -2.61
C GLU A 215 17.22 -4.90 -3.05
N THR A 216 17.08 -5.35 -4.30
CA THR A 216 15.82 -5.91 -4.80
C THR A 216 15.45 -7.19 -4.04
N GLU A 217 16.40 -8.07 -3.80
CA GLU A 217 16.19 -9.31 -3.04
C GLU A 217 15.80 -9.03 -1.59
N ALA A 218 16.48 -8.10 -0.92
CA ALA A 218 16.14 -7.68 0.44
C ALA A 218 14.73 -7.08 0.53
N PHE A 219 14.33 -6.28 -0.48
CA PHE A 219 12.97 -5.76 -0.56
C PHE A 219 11.94 -6.89 -0.72
N LEU A 220 12.18 -7.83 -1.64
CA LEU A 220 11.28 -8.98 -1.84
C LEU A 220 11.17 -9.82 -0.55
N ASP A 221 12.24 -9.98 0.18
CA ASP A 221 12.24 -10.68 1.48
C ASP A 221 11.34 -9.95 2.49
N SER A 222 11.44 -8.63 2.57
CA SER A 222 10.57 -7.85 3.45
C SER A 222 9.08 -7.97 3.08
N VAL A 223 8.78 -8.04 1.78
CA VAL A 223 7.42 -8.27 1.27
C VAL A 223 6.92 -9.67 1.66
N ILE A 224 7.75 -10.71 1.47
CA ILE A 224 7.41 -12.10 1.83
C ILE A 224 7.14 -12.20 3.33
N ASP A 225 7.98 -11.58 4.15
CA ASP A 225 7.84 -11.62 5.61
C ASP A 225 6.58 -10.87 6.07
N ALA A 226 6.27 -9.71 5.48
CA ALA A 226 5.04 -8.99 5.77
C ALA A 226 3.78 -9.78 5.36
N MET A 227 3.80 -10.45 4.20
CA MET A 227 2.72 -11.33 3.74
C MET A 227 2.51 -12.50 4.70
N SER A 228 3.60 -13.14 5.14
CA SER A 228 3.56 -14.26 6.08
C SER A 228 3.03 -13.84 7.44
N ALA A 229 3.52 -12.72 7.97
CA ALA A 229 3.09 -12.16 9.24
C ALA A 229 1.58 -11.80 9.23
N SER A 230 1.09 -11.24 8.12
CA SER A 230 -0.34 -10.94 7.95
C SER A 230 -1.21 -12.19 8.03
N ILE A 231 -0.81 -13.28 7.34
CA ILE A 231 -1.53 -14.57 7.43
C ILE A 231 -1.50 -15.10 8.85
N GLU A 232 -0.31 -15.16 9.47
CA GLU A 232 -0.14 -15.71 10.81
C GLU A 232 -0.95 -14.97 11.86
N ARG A 233 -1.02 -13.63 11.75
CA ARG A 233 -1.84 -12.81 12.63
C ARG A 233 -3.32 -13.08 12.38
N GLY A 234 -3.79 -13.06 11.14
CA GLY A 234 -5.19 -13.30 10.79
C GLY A 234 -5.69 -14.70 11.20
N LEU A 235 -4.80 -15.70 11.25
CA LEU A 235 -5.12 -17.04 11.75
C LEU A 235 -5.25 -17.13 13.29
N LYS A 236 -4.79 -16.11 14.03
CA LYS A 236 -4.83 -16.06 15.50
C LYS A 236 -5.91 -15.14 16.03
N GLU A 237 -6.21 -14.05 15.29
CA GLU A 237 -7.12 -13.00 15.73
C GLU A 237 -8.60 -13.43 15.69
N GLU A 238 -9.37 -12.90 16.65
CA GLU A 238 -10.82 -13.13 16.81
C GLU A 238 -11.56 -11.80 16.94
N GLY A 239 -12.88 -11.86 17.05
CA GLY A 239 -13.73 -10.72 17.35
C GLY A 239 -14.50 -10.22 16.13
N LEU A 240 -14.85 -8.94 16.14
CA LEU A 240 -15.61 -8.26 15.10
C LEU A 240 -14.70 -7.36 14.28
N LEU A 241 -14.90 -7.37 12.99
CA LEU A 241 -14.28 -6.40 12.08
C LEU A 241 -14.88 -5.01 12.30
N PRO A 242 -14.11 -3.93 12.11
CA PRO A 242 -14.61 -2.56 12.16
C PRO A 242 -15.79 -2.33 11.19
N GLY A 243 -16.63 -1.34 11.51
CA GLY A 243 -17.76 -0.95 10.67
C GLY A 243 -19.12 -1.40 11.21
N GLY A 244 -20.19 -0.86 10.60
CA GLY A 244 -21.57 -1.03 11.09
C GLY A 244 -22.16 -2.44 10.91
N LEU A 245 -21.56 -3.28 10.04
CA LEU A 245 -22.10 -4.61 9.72
C LEU A 245 -21.80 -5.67 10.78
N LYS A 246 -20.95 -5.39 11.77
CA LYS A 246 -20.58 -6.32 12.86
C LYS A 246 -20.13 -7.70 12.36
N VAL A 247 -19.34 -7.73 11.29
CA VAL A 247 -18.83 -8.96 10.68
C VAL A 247 -17.86 -9.66 11.63
N ARG A 248 -18.12 -10.93 11.94
CA ARG A 248 -17.24 -11.73 12.80
C ARG A 248 -16.06 -12.27 11.99
N ARG A 249 -14.85 -12.23 12.56
CA ARG A 249 -13.66 -12.93 12.03
C ARG A 249 -13.91 -14.44 12.04
N ARG A 250 -13.50 -15.15 11.00
CA ARG A 250 -13.75 -16.58 10.79
C ARG A 250 -12.48 -17.39 10.58
N ALA A 251 -11.37 -16.74 10.18
CA ALA A 251 -10.14 -17.42 9.79
C ALA A 251 -9.63 -18.38 10.88
N LYS A 252 -9.58 -17.94 12.13
CA LYS A 252 -9.13 -18.76 13.25
C LYS A 252 -9.98 -20.03 13.46
N ALA A 253 -11.30 -19.91 13.38
CA ALA A 253 -12.20 -21.05 13.55
C ALA A 253 -12.03 -22.07 12.42
N ILE A 254 -11.89 -21.61 11.18
CA ILE A 254 -11.62 -22.47 10.01
C ILE A 254 -10.25 -23.12 10.15
N HIS A 255 -9.23 -22.37 10.55
CA HIS A 255 -7.87 -22.87 10.79
C HIS A 255 -7.88 -24.04 11.80
N ASN A 256 -8.54 -23.85 12.94
CA ASN A 256 -8.64 -24.87 13.95
C ASN A 256 -9.34 -26.14 13.44
N LYS A 257 -10.41 -25.97 12.65
CA LYS A 257 -11.12 -27.09 12.01
C LYS A 257 -10.21 -27.87 11.05
N LEU A 258 -9.50 -27.18 10.15
CA LEU A 258 -8.60 -27.82 9.18
C LEU A 258 -7.42 -28.54 9.84
N ARG A 259 -6.87 -27.97 10.93
CA ARG A 259 -5.79 -28.63 11.70
C ARG A 259 -6.23 -29.97 12.32
N LEU A 260 -7.48 -30.08 12.73
CA LEU A 260 -8.03 -31.32 13.32
C LEU A 260 -8.29 -32.41 12.28
N GLN A 261 -8.42 -32.06 10.99
CA GLN A 261 -8.65 -33.02 9.90
C GLN A 261 -7.39 -33.80 9.50
N GLY A 262 -6.23 -33.49 10.07
CA GLY A 262 -4.96 -34.18 9.84
C GLY A 262 -4.12 -33.64 8.69
N ALA A 263 -2.88 -34.17 8.56
CA ALA A 263 -1.86 -33.65 7.63
C ALA A 263 -2.01 -34.18 6.19
N SER A 264 -2.97 -35.08 5.91
CA SER A 264 -3.19 -35.59 4.55
C SER A 264 -3.97 -34.56 3.72
N VAL A 265 -3.26 -33.76 2.96
CA VAL A 265 -3.86 -32.73 2.10
C VAL A 265 -4.27 -33.35 0.77
N GLY A 266 -5.52 -33.78 0.68
CA GLY A 266 -6.11 -34.15 -0.61
C GLY A 266 -6.44 -32.94 -1.48
N PRO A 267 -6.71 -33.11 -2.79
CA PRO A 267 -7.01 -31.98 -3.70
C PRO A 267 -8.10 -31.02 -3.22
N ALA A 268 -9.14 -31.54 -2.59
CA ALA A 268 -10.23 -30.71 -2.03
C ALA A 268 -9.75 -29.81 -0.89
N GLN A 269 -8.83 -30.27 -0.05
CA GLN A 269 -8.29 -29.51 1.06
C GLN A 269 -7.33 -28.39 0.62
N ILE A 270 -6.73 -28.51 -0.57
CA ILE A 270 -5.88 -27.45 -1.14
C ILE A 270 -6.67 -26.15 -1.24
N PHE A 271 -7.86 -26.18 -1.80
CA PHE A 271 -8.72 -25.00 -1.95
C PHE A 271 -9.15 -24.43 -0.58
N GLU A 272 -9.40 -25.29 0.40
CA GLU A 272 -9.76 -24.85 1.75
C GLU A 272 -8.58 -24.11 2.42
N TRP A 273 -7.35 -24.61 2.29
CA TRP A 273 -6.16 -23.96 2.84
C TRP A 273 -5.85 -22.62 2.14
N VAL A 274 -5.86 -22.58 0.81
CA VAL A 274 -5.61 -21.33 0.06
C VAL A 274 -6.70 -20.29 0.37
N SER A 275 -7.96 -20.72 0.41
CA SER A 275 -9.08 -19.83 0.79
C SER A 275 -8.96 -19.32 2.22
N LEU A 276 -8.51 -20.16 3.14
CA LEU A 276 -8.27 -19.77 4.53
C LEU A 276 -7.15 -18.70 4.63
N PHE A 277 -6.04 -18.88 3.92
CA PHE A 277 -4.94 -17.91 3.93
C PHE A 277 -5.38 -16.57 3.33
N ALA A 278 -6.13 -16.60 2.23
CA ALA A 278 -6.69 -15.39 1.64
C ALA A 278 -7.67 -14.69 2.59
N LEU A 279 -8.53 -15.45 3.26
CA LEU A 279 -9.47 -14.91 4.26
C LEU A 279 -8.73 -14.27 5.45
N ALA A 280 -7.67 -14.90 5.94
CA ALA A 280 -6.86 -14.37 7.03
C ALA A 280 -6.30 -12.98 6.71
N VAL A 281 -5.71 -12.80 5.51
CA VAL A 281 -5.22 -11.51 5.04
C VAL A 281 -6.36 -10.50 4.84
N ASN A 282 -7.50 -10.93 4.29
CA ASN A 282 -8.65 -10.04 4.08
C ASN A 282 -9.25 -9.54 5.39
N GLU A 283 -9.29 -10.38 6.42
CA GLU A 283 -9.72 -9.98 7.76
C GLU A 283 -8.72 -9.02 8.41
N GLU A 284 -7.41 -9.23 8.22
CA GLU A 284 -6.38 -8.28 8.63
C GLU A 284 -6.53 -6.94 7.90
N ASN A 285 -6.71 -6.97 6.59
CA ASN A 285 -6.95 -5.75 5.81
C ASN A 285 -8.17 -4.98 6.32
N ALA A 286 -9.28 -5.66 6.53
CA ALA A 286 -10.51 -5.02 7.01
C ALA A 286 -10.37 -4.46 8.44
N ALA A 287 -9.51 -5.05 9.25
CA ALA A 287 -9.23 -4.62 10.62
C ALA A 287 -8.19 -3.48 10.74
N GLY A 288 -7.64 -3.01 9.62
CA GLY A 288 -6.57 -2.01 9.65
C GLY A 288 -5.19 -2.60 9.94
N GLY A 289 -5.05 -3.94 9.89
CA GLY A 289 -3.80 -4.64 10.08
C GLY A 289 -2.81 -4.42 8.94
N ARG A 290 -1.56 -4.88 9.14
CA ARG A 290 -0.50 -4.78 8.13
C ARG A 290 -0.75 -5.77 6.99
N VAL A 291 -0.74 -5.25 5.77
CA VAL A 291 -0.89 -6.03 4.54
C VAL A 291 0.05 -5.51 3.45
N VAL A 292 0.22 -6.31 2.40
CA VAL A 292 0.93 -5.88 1.19
C VAL A 292 -0.10 -5.59 0.09
N THR A 293 -0.14 -4.35 -0.38
CA THR A 293 -0.89 -3.98 -1.58
C THR A 293 -0.25 -4.61 -2.81
N ALA A 294 -1.05 -5.30 -3.65
CA ALA A 294 -0.55 -5.96 -4.86
C ALA A 294 -1.68 -6.26 -5.88
N PRO A 295 -2.10 -5.38 -6.75
CA PRO A 295 -1.90 -3.93 -6.82
C PRO A 295 -2.88 -3.13 -5.95
N THR A 296 -3.85 -3.77 -5.29
CA THR A 296 -4.86 -3.15 -4.42
C THR A 296 -4.94 -3.86 -3.08
N ASN A 297 -5.44 -3.18 -2.05
CA ASN A 297 -5.70 -3.82 -0.75
C ASN A 297 -6.86 -4.83 -0.82
N GLY A 298 -7.86 -4.60 -1.66
CA GLY A 298 -8.97 -5.56 -1.84
C GLY A 298 -8.52 -6.93 -2.35
N ALA A 299 -7.44 -6.99 -3.13
CA ALA A 299 -6.82 -8.21 -3.64
C ALA A 299 -5.62 -8.70 -2.81
N ALA A 300 -5.29 -8.04 -1.69
CA ALA A 300 -4.09 -8.30 -0.90
C ALA A 300 -3.97 -9.75 -0.38
N GLY A 301 -5.09 -10.49 -0.29
CA GLY A 301 -5.10 -11.88 0.13
C GLY A 301 -4.67 -12.90 -0.92
N VAL A 302 -4.70 -12.55 -2.22
CA VAL A 302 -4.53 -13.54 -3.30
C VAL A 302 -3.08 -14.03 -3.39
N ILE A 303 -2.13 -13.14 -3.61
CA ILE A 303 -0.71 -13.48 -3.75
C ILE A 303 -0.15 -14.13 -2.47
N PRO A 304 -0.36 -13.57 -1.26
CA PRO A 304 0.10 -14.21 -0.04
C PRO A 304 -0.45 -15.61 0.18
N ALA A 305 -1.71 -15.85 -0.16
CA ALA A 305 -2.33 -17.17 0.04
C ALA A 305 -1.66 -18.25 -0.81
N VAL A 306 -1.38 -17.95 -2.09
CA VAL A 306 -0.70 -18.90 -2.99
C VAL A 306 0.75 -19.08 -2.59
N LEU A 307 1.45 -17.99 -2.22
CA LEU A 307 2.83 -18.03 -1.75
C LEU A 307 2.96 -18.87 -0.47
N HIS A 308 2.04 -18.66 0.48
CA HIS A 308 2.04 -19.43 1.74
C HIS A 308 1.71 -20.92 1.51
N TYR A 309 0.83 -21.21 0.54
CA TYR A 309 0.59 -22.58 0.11
C TYR A 309 1.88 -23.22 -0.48
N TYR A 310 2.58 -22.51 -1.39
CA TYR A 310 3.87 -22.94 -1.93
C TYR A 310 4.85 -23.29 -0.82
N ARG A 311 5.11 -22.35 0.10
CA ARG A 311 6.04 -22.54 1.23
C ARG A 311 5.69 -23.72 2.11
N ARG A 312 4.41 -23.97 2.35
CA ARG A 312 3.96 -24.97 3.33
C ARG A 312 3.81 -26.38 2.76
N PHE A 313 3.41 -26.50 1.49
CA PHE A 313 2.96 -27.78 0.94
C PHE A 313 3.77 -28.26 -0.27
N VAL A 314 4.61 -27.43 -0.87
CA VAL A 314 5.44 -27.85 -2.01
C VAL A 314 6.78 -28.37 -1.50
N PRO A 315 7.14 -29.65 -1.76
CA PRO A 315 8.43 -30.19 -1.38
C PRO A 315 9.57 -29.41 -2.02
N GLY A 316 10.58 -29.05 -1.22
CA GLY A 316 11.73 -28.27 -1.71
C GLY A 316 11.47 -26.78 -1.90
N ALA A 317 10.33 -26.26 -1.40
CA ALA A 317 10.10 -24.83 -1.37
C ALA A 317 11.17 -24.10 -0.55
N ASP A 318 11.73 -23.04 -1.13
CA ASP A 318 12.79 -22.24 -0.55
C ASP A 318 12.55 -20.74 -0.76
N ARG A 319 13.35 -19.89 -0.13
CA ARG A 319 13.27 -18.44 -0.24
C ARG A 319 13.50 -17.94 -1.68
N ASP A 320 14.36 -18.56 -2.43
CA ASP A 320 14.59 -18.18 -3.83
C ASP A 320 13.39 -18.51 -4.72
N GLY A 321 12.67 -19.59 -4.43
CA GLY A 321 11.40 -19.91 -5.07
C GLY A 321 10.31 -18.88 -4.72
N GLU A 322 10.26 -18.41 -3.48
CA GLU A 322 9.35 -17.35 -3.06
C GLU A 322 9.65 -16.03 -3.80
N ARG A 323 10.91 -15.64 -3.93
CA ARG A 323 11.34 -14.46 -4.72
C ARG A 323 10.97 -14.61 -6.19
N ARG A 324 11.24 -15.77 -6.80
CA ARG A 324 10.86 -16.06 -8.21
C ARG A 324 9.35 -15.97 -8.42
N PHE A 325 8.56 -16.45 -7.45
CA PHE A 325 7.10 -16.31 -7.49
C PHE A 325 6.68 -14.84 -7.52
N LEU A 326 7.19 -14.00 -6.61
CA LEU A 326 6.86 -12.58 -6.58
C LEU A 326 7.30 -11.84 -7.84
N LEU A 327 8.50 -12.10 -8.36
CA LEU A 327 8.99 -11.52 -9.61
C LEU A 327 8.10 -11.88 -10.80
N THR A 328 7.64 -13.14 -10.87
CA THR A 328 6.71 -13.58 -11.93
C THR A 328 5.34 -12.93 -11.77
N ALA A 329 4.82 -12.86 -10.55
CA ALA A 329 3.57 -12.15 -10.26
C ALA A 329 3.67 -10.65 -10.59
N ALA A 330 4.83 -10.03 -10.34
CA ALA A 330 5.10 -8.65 -10.70
C ALA A 330 5.06 -8.42 -12.22
N ALA A 331 5.66 -9.31 -13.01
CA ALA A 331 5.61 -9.23 -14.48
C ALA A 331 4.17 -9.15 -14.99
N ILE A 332 3.28 -9.98 -14.45
CA ILE A 332 1.86 -9.97 -14.77
C ILE A 332 1.21 -8.66 -14.28
N GLY A 333 1.49 -8.25 -13.05
CA GLY A 333 0.97 -7.01 -12.45
C GLY A 333 1.35 -5.76 -13.25
N PHE A 334 2.54 -5.70 -13.83
CA PHE A 334 2.98 -4.59 -14.67
C PHE A 334 2.12 -4.43 -15.93
N LEU A 335 1.64 -5.54 -16.52
CA LEU A 335 0.76 -5.50 -17.69
C LEU A 335 -0.63 -4.91 -17.40
N TYR A 336 -1.06 -4.91 -16.14
CA TYR A 336 -2.34 -4.33 -15.70
C TYR A 336 -2.22 -2.90 -15.18
N LYS A 337 -1.00 -2.44 -14.94
CA LYS A 337 -0.74 -1.09 -14.38
C LYS A 337 -0.35 -0.05 -15.45
N LYS A 338 -0.27 -0.48 -16.70
CA LYS A 338 0.08 0.36 -17.88
C LYS A 338 -1.13 1.06 -18.47
#